data_5830a51d5b9d6c6a9c6657c5132c9d1e
#
_entry.id   5830a51d5b9d6c6a9c6657c5132c9d1e
#
_cell.length_a   1.000
_cell.length_b   1.000
_cell.length_c   1.000
_cell.angle_alpha   90.00
_cell.angle_beta   90.00
_cell.angle_gamma   90.00
#
_symmetry.space_group_name_H-M   'P 1'
#
loop_
_entity.id
_entity.type
_entity.pdbx_description
1 polymer ?
#
loop_
_entity_poly.entity_id
_entity_poly.type
_entity_poly.pdbx_seq_one_letter_code
_entity_poly.pdbx_strand_id
1 'polypeptide(L)'
;GYWPWGVGPGECVIIGGDGPIVVSGTTHIYNTTWSGFYVGLEVEKQMTLNDKLRMYVQFGLPKYSSEGIWPNRTDWQQNPSFLDEGDNGSYSYQAEIEYNYKLNDRLQLALRADTNCFHVGEIPGELYIAGSYQYVEQEDGTIIIEETAPYTEYVSNSLKHATWQSFGLHLGVKYSF
;
A
#
# COMPACT_ATOMS: atom_id res chain seq x y z
N GLY A 1 1.20 -2.37 -13.34
CA GLY A 1 2.02 -3.51 -12.94
C GLY A 1 2.00 -4.55 -14.05
N TYR A 2 3.17 -5.06 -14.40
CA TYR A 2 3.32 -6.13 -15.39
C TYR A 2 3.04 -7.46 -14.67
N TRP A 3 2.01 -8.18 -15.08
CA TRP A 3 1.71 -9.51 -14.56
C TRP A 3 2.47 -10.54 -15.42
N PRO A 4 3.45 -11.26 -14.88
CA PRO A 4 4.36 -12.11 -15.68
C PRO A 4 3.72 -13.35 -16.28
N TRP A 5 2.44 -13.62 -16.02
CA TRP A 5 1.77 -14.88 -16.41
C TRP A 5 0.52 -14.66 -17.27
N GLY A 6 0.29 -13.47 -17.83
CA GLY A 6 -0.85 -13.21 -18.71
C GLY A 6 -2.21 -13.23 -18.03
N VAL A 7 -2.24 -13.09 -16.72
CA VAL A 7 -3.47 -13.05 -15.90
C VAL A 7 -3.95 -11.61 -15.81
N GLY A 8 -5.23 -11.36 -16.02
CA GLY A 8 -5.83 -10.03 -15.96
C GLY A 8 -5.92 -9.47 -14.53
N PRO A 9 -6.28 -8.18 -14.39
CA PRO A 9 -6.56 -7.59 -13.08
C PRO A 9 -7.68 -8.35 -12.37
N GLY A 10 -7.45 -8.75 -11.12
CA GLY A 10 -8.42 -9.52 -10.34
C GLY A 10 -8.37 -11.04 -10.55
N GLU A 11 -7.37 -11.54 -11.29
CA GLU A 11 -7.11 -12.96 -11.43
C GLU A 11 -5.81 -13.35 -10.70
N CYS A 12 -5.80 -14.50 -10.05
CA CYS A 12 -4.64 -15.08 -9.39
C CYS A 12 -4.42 -16.49 -9.88
N VAL A 13 -3.16 -16.86 -10.17
CA VAL A 13 -2.79 -18.23 -10.48
C VAL A 13 -2.18 -18.87 -9.24
N ILE A 14 -2.85 -19.87 -8.72
CA ILE A 14 -2.32 -20.71 -7.64
C ILE A 14 -1.68 -21.93 -8.27
N ILE A 15 -0.38 -22.12 -8.04
CA ILE A 15 0.34 -23.32 -8.50
C ILE A 15 0.30 -24.32 -7.36
N GLY A 16 -0.56 -25.34 -7.49
CA GLY A 16 -0.63 -26.46 -6.58
C GLY A 16 -0.08 -27.74 -7.21
N GLY A 17 -0.06 -28.86 -6.44
CA GLY A 17 0.43 -30.17 -6.93
C GLY A 17 -0.32 -30.72 -8.15
N ASP A 18 -1.54 -30.26 -8.41
CA ASP A 18 -2.40 -30.71 -9.51
C ASP A 18 -2.40 -29.75 -10.72
N GLY A 19 -1.51 -28.75 -10.74
CA GLY A 19 -1.38 -27.76 -11.81
C GLY A 19 -1.91 -26.38 -11.45
N PRO A 20 -1.83 -25.41 -12.36
CA PRO A 20 -2.25 -24.04 -12.10
C PRO A 20 -3.79 -23.92 -12.04
N ILE A 21 -4.29 -23.31 -10.98
CA ILE A 21 -5.71 -22.93 -10.85
C ILE A 21 -5.82 -21.43 -11.03
N VAL A 22 -6.63 -21.00 -12.01
CA VAL A 22 -6.95 -19.58 -12.20
C VAL A 22 -8.17 -19.25 -11.34
N VAL A 23 -7.99 -18.35 -10.37
CA VAL A 23 -9.08 -17.83 -9.54
C VAL A 23 -9.47 -16.47 -10.08
N SER A 24 -10.68 -16.34 -10.61
CA SER A 24 -11.23 -15.08 -11.09
C SER A 24 -11.97 -14.33 -9.97
N GLY A 25 -11.94 -13.00 -10.04
CA GLY A 25 -12.55 -12.10 -9.07
C GLY A 25 -11.55 -11.44 -8.12
N THR A 26 -12.05 -10.75 -7.11
CA THR A 26 -11.20 -10.12 -6.08
C THR A 26 -10.62 -11.19 -5.19
N THR A 27 -9.32 -11.46 -5.34
CA THR A 27 -8.61 -12.49 -4.58
C THR A 27 -8.07 -11.98 -3.25
N HIS A 28 -7.82 -10.68 -3.16
CA HIS A 28 -7.33 -10.02 -1.95
C HIS A 28 -7.55 -8.51 -2.02
N ILE A 29 -7.76 -7.90 -0.88
CA ILE A 29 -7.92 -6.46 -0.70
C ILE A 29 -6.87 -6.00 0.30
N TYR A 30 -6.15 -4.92 -0.03
CA TYR A 30 -5.15 -4.33 0.85
C TYR A 30 -5.48 -2.87 1.11
N ASN A 31 -5.46 -2.49 2.39
CA ASN A 31 -5.49 -1.11 2.83
C ASN A 31 -4.14 -0.78 3.44
N THR A 32 -3.46 0.21 2.90
CA THR A 32 -2.15 0.63 3.39
C THR A 32 -2.18 2.06 3.90
N THR A 33 -1.52 2.30 5.01
CA THR A 33 -1.41 3.62 5.64
C THR A 33 0.03 3.92 5.99
N TRP A 34 0.45 5.15 5.73
CA TRP A 34 1.73 5.69 6.12
C TRP A 34 1.50 6.89 7.03
N SER A 35 1.96 6.80 8.27
CA SER A 35 1.81 7.85 9.26
C SER A 35 3.14 8.07 9.99
N GLY A 36 3.45 9.29 10.41
CA GLY A 36 4.70 9.50 11.13
C GLY A 36 5.12 10.95 11.18
N PHE A 37 6.40 11.15 11.47
CA PHE A 37 7.00 12.47 11.54
C PHE A 37 7.57 12.86 10.18
N TYR A 38 7.29 14.09 9.77
CA TYR A 38 7.75 14.66 8.51
C TYR A 38 8.32 16.06 8.76
N VAL A 39 9.40 16.38 8.05
CA VAL A 39 9.98 17.72 8.02
C VAL A 39 10.16 18.16 6.57
N GLY A 40 9.73 19.35 6.25
CA GLY A 40 9.81 19.89 4.89
C GLY A 40 10.33 21.31 4.87
N LEU A 41 10.86 21.71 3.73
CA LEU A 41 11.28 23.04 3.40
C LEU A 41 10.66 23.45 2.08
N GLU A 42 10.03 24.64 2.09
CA GLU A 42 9.55 25.28 0.88
C GLU A 42 10.34 26.57 0.64
N VAL A 43 10.75 26.77 -0.59
CA VAL A 43 11.39 27.99 -1.06
C VAL A 43 10.64 28.52 -2.27
N GLU A 44 10.25 29.77 -2.18
CA GLU A 44 9.56 30.47 -3.24
C GLU A 44 10.37 31.68 -3.66
N LYS A 45 10.58 31.86 -4.95
CA LYS A 45 11.32 32.99 -5.50
C LYS A 45 10.61 33.59 -6.70
N GLN A 46 10.32 34.88 -6.61
CA GLN A 46 9.93 35.69 -7.75
C GLN A 46 11.17 35.91 -8.62
N MET A 47 11.17 35.39 -9.84
CA MET A 47 12.31 35.51 -10.77
C MET A 47 12.24 36.80 -11.57
N THR A 48 11.04 37.12 -12.08
CA THR A 48 10.72 38.38 -12.73
C THR A 48 9.32 38.87 -12.29
N LEU A 49 8.80 39.95 -12.84
CA LEU A 49 7.44 40.40 -12.55
C LEU A 49 6.36 39.39 -12.97
N ASN A 50 6.69 38.53 -13.90
CA ASN A 50 5.75 37.59 -14.51
C ASN A 50 5.99 36.15 -14.12
N ASP A 51 7.12 35.78 -13.55
CA ASP A 51 7.46 34.38 -13.29
C ASP A 51 7.91 34.15 -11.85
N LYS A 52 7.50 33.02 -11.33
CA LYS A 52 7.72 32.57 -9.97
C LYS A 52 8.12 31.09 -9.98
N LEU A 53 9.17 30.79 -9.24
CA LEU A 53 9.63 29.41 -9.00
C LEU A 53 9.33 29.04 -7.55
N ARG A 54 8.72 27.87 -7.34
CA ARG A 54 8.53 27.24 -6.03
C ARG A 54 9.24 25.89 -6.03
N MET A 55 9.96 25.62 -4.97
CA MET A 55 10.58 24.32 -4.72
C MET A 55 10.16 23.85 -3.33
N TYR A 56 9.83 22.59 -3.23
CA TYR A 56 9.47 21.93 -1.99
C TYR A 56 10.23 20.62 -1.86
N VAL A 57 10.76 20.36 -0.67
CA VAL A 57 11.33 19.06 -0.31
C VAL A 57 10.83 18.67 1.08
N GLN A 58 10.55 17.39 1.26
CA GLN A 58 10.14 16.82 2.53
C GLN A 58 10.84 15.51 2.75
N PHE A 59 11.21 15.25 4.00
CA PHE A 59 11.71 13.95 4.46
C PHE A 59 10.88 13.50 5.66
N GLY A 60 10.74 12.19 5.82
CA GLY A 60 9.98 11.63 6.91
C GLY A 60 10.46 10.25 7.33
N LEU A 61 10.06 9.90 8.55
CA LEU A 61 10.20 8.58 9.14
C LEU A 61 8.78 8.05 9.38
N PRO A 62 8.17 7.45 8.38
CA PRO A 62 6.81 6.95 8.49
C PRO A 62 6.77 5.60 9.20
N LYS A 63 5.69 5.34 9.91
CA LYS A 63 5.24 4.02 10.29
C LYS A 63 4.33 3.50 9.19
N TYR A 64 4.55 2.29 8.77
CA TYR A 64 3.71 1.55 7.83
C TYR A 64 2.68 0.72 8.57
N SER A 65 1.48 0.68 8.06
CA SER A 65 0.45 -0.26 8.48
C SER A 65 -0.28 -0.76 7.24
N SER A 66 -0.45 -2.06 7.14
CA SER A 66 -1.21 -2.69 6.06
C SER A 66 -2.11 -3.75 6.65
N GLU A 67 -3.38 -3.65 6.37
CA GLU A 67 -4.37 -4.68 6.66
C GLU A 67 -4.92 -5.26 5.36
N GLY A 68 -5.22 -6.54 5.37
CA GLY A 68 -5.72 -7.20 4.19
C GLY A 68 -6.81 -8.21 4.46
N ILE A 69 -7.62 -8.44 3.44
CA ILE A 69 -8.69 -9.43 3.43
C ILE A 69 -8.43 -10.39 2.28
N TRP A 70 -8.45 -11.68 2.58
CA TRP A 70 -8.31 -12.76 1.59
C TRP A 70 -9.62 -13.54 1.50
N PRO A 71 -10.60 -13.09 0.72
CA PRO A 71 -11.95 -13.65 0.69
C PRO A 71 -12.01 -15.16 0.34
N ASN A 72 -11.01 -15.64 -0.37
CA ASN A 72 -10.93 -17.05 -0.80
C ASN A 72 -10.26 -17.98 0.23
N ARG A 73 -9.80 -17.44 1.36
CA ARG A 73 -9.17 -18.19 2.45
C ARG A 73 -10.16 -18.31 3.60
N THR A 74 -10.98 -19.37 3.57
CA THR A 74 -12.00 -19.62 4.61
C THR A 74 -11.42 -20.04 5.95
N ASP A 75 -10.16 -20.46 5.96
CA ASP A 75 -9.35 -20.77 7.15
C ASP A 75 -8.80 -19.51 7.85
N TRP A 76 -8.99 -18.32 7.25
CA TRP A 76 -8.60 -17.04 7.82
C TRP A 76 -9.83 -16.19 8.15
N GLN A 77 -9.69 -15.36 9.19
CA GLN A 77 -10.72 -14.35 9.45
C GLN A 77 -10.78 -13.36 8.29
N GLN A 78 -11.96 -12.79 8.05
CA GLN A 78 -12.20 -11.99 6.86
C GLN A 78 -12.23 -10.47 7.12
N ASN A 79 -11.94 -10.03 8.36
CA ASN A 79 -11.99 -8.61 8.67
C ASN A 79 -11.16 -8.22 9.90
N PRO A 80 -9.87 -8.00 9.75
CA PRO A 80 -9.01 -8.34 8.62
C PRO A 80 -8.57 -9.82 8.63
N SER A 81 -7.90 -10.28 7.57
CA SER A 81 -7.23 -11.57 7.52
C SER A 81 -5.79 -11.51 8.05
N PHE A 82 -5.14 -10.36 7.87
CA PHE A 82 -3.80 -10.08 8.41
C PHE A 82 -3.61 -8.59 8.66
N LEU A 83 -2.63 -8.28 9.52
CA LEU A 83 -2.15 -6.94 9.81
C LEU A 83 -0.62 -6.96 9.83
N ASP A 84 0.01 -6.14 9.00
CA ASP A 84 1.44 -5.85 9.04
C ASP A 84 1.65 -4.43 9.55
N GLU A 85 2.47 -4.25 10.60
CA GLU A 85 2.70 -2.93 11.16
C GLU A 85 4.13 -2.77 11.65
N GLY A 86 4.77 -1.65 11.27
CA GLY A 86 6.12 -1.35 11.73
C GLY A 86 6.74 -0.15 11.04
N ASP A 87 7.95 0.17 11.47
CA ASP A 87 8.74 1.30 10.97
C ASP A 87 10.22 0.92 10.70
N ASN A 88 10.54 -0.36 10.71
CA ASN A 88 11.91 -0.82 10.55
C ASN A 88 12.50 -0.37 9.19
N GLY A 89 13.58 0.40 9.25
CA GLY A 89 14.22 0.95 8.05
C GLY A 89 13.34 1.88 7.23
N SER A 90 12.27 2.43 7.83
CA SER A 90 11.34 3.30 7.13
C SER A 90 11.95 4.66 6.81
N TYR A 91 11.65 5.15 5.63
CA TYR A 91 11.93 6.53 5.22
C TYR A 91 10.94 6.97 4.15
N SER A 92 10.80 8.28 4.03
CA SER A 92 10.08 8.88 2.91
C SER A 92 10.77 10.15 2.46
N TYR A 93 10.61 10.46 1.19
CA TYR A 93 10.96 11.78 0.66
C TYR A 93 9.92 12.21 -0.37
N GLN A 94 9.73 13.51 -0.44
CA GLN A 94 8.96 14.19 -1.48
C GLN A 94 9.77 15.36 -1.99
N ALA A 95 9.77 15.56 -3.30
CA ALA A 95 10.33 16.75 -3.93
C ALA A 95 9.36 17.26 -4.99
N GLU A 96 9.21 18.57 -5.05
CA GLU A 96 8.36 19.26 -6.02
C GLU A 96 9.08 20.50 -6.51
N ILE A 97 8.98 20.77 -7.81
CA ILE A 97 9.36 22.02 -8.44
C ILE A 97 8.17 22.53 -9.26
N GLU A 98 7.80 23.77 -9.08
CA GLU A 98 6.72 24.40 -9.80
C GLU A 98 7.19 25.74 -10.37
N TYR A 99 6.98 25.92 -11.65
CA TYR A 99 7.23 27.17 -12.35
C TYR A 99 5.91 27.75 -12.82
N ASN A 100 5.62 28.97 -12.39
CA ASN A 100 4.44 29.73 -12.75
C ASN A 100 4.81 30.91 -13.61
N TYR A 101 4.12 31.08 -14.76
CA TYR A 101 4.32 32.18 -15.68
C TYR A 101 3.02 32.94 -15.90
N LYS A 102 2.98 34.22 -15.54
CA LYS A 102 1.85 35.11 -15.72
C LYS A 102 1.89 35.69 -17.14
N LEU A 103 0.96 35.26 -17.98
CA LEU A 103 0.80 35.76 -19.34
C LEU A 103 0.17 37.16 -19.36
N ASN A 104 -0.81 37.38 -18.46
CA ASN A 104 -1.46 38.65 -18.23
C ASN A 104 -2.15 38.63 -16.83
N ASP A 105 -2.89 39.67 -16.48
CA ASP A 105 -3.53 39.76 -15.15
C ASP A 105 -4.57 38.69 -14.86
N ARG A 106 -5.05 38.00 -15.89
CA ARG A 106 -6.09 36.97 -15.78
C ARG A 106 -5.60 35.57 -16.08
N LEU A 107 -4.49 35.41 -16.81
CA LEU A 107 -4.04 34.11 -17.30
C LEU A 107 -2.63 33.80 -16.80
N GLN A 108 -2.49 32.65 -16.18
CA GLN A 108 -1.22 32.10 -15.70
C GLN A 108 -1.07 30.66 -16.17
N LEU A 109 0.13 30.31 -16.60
CA LEU A 109 0.55 28.94 -16.86
C LEU A 109 1.34 28.39 -15.68
N ALA A 110 1.15 27.12 -15.35
CA ALA A 110 1.91 26.41 -14.32
C ALA A 110 2.48 25.12 -14.89
N LEU A 111 3.76 24.91 -14.68
CA LEU A 111 4.45 23.65 -14.95
C LEU A 111 4.97 23.12 -13.62
N ARG A 112 4.59 21.88 -13.25
CA ARG A 112 5.01 21.24 -12.01
C ARG A 112 5.56 19.86 -12.30
N ALA A 113 6.67 19.53 -11.68
CA ALA A 113 7.19 18.17 -11.59
C ALA A 113 7.30 17.78 -10.12
N ASP A 114 6.89 16.57 -9.78
CA ASP A 114 6.98 16.06 -8.42
C ASP A 114 7.42 14.59 -8.40
N THR A 115 8.02 14.19 -7.29
CA THR A 115 8.33 12.80 -6.98
C THR A 115 8.09 12.52 -5.51
N ASN A 116 7.59 11.32 -5.22
CA ASN A 116 7.36 10.84 -3.87
C ASN A 116 7.92 9.43 -3.74
N CYS A 117 8.48 9.12 -2.58
CA CYS A 117 8.88 7.78 -2.21
C CYS A 117 8.55 7.53 -0.74
N PHE A 118 7.99 6.36 -0.48
CA PHE A 118 7.80 5.80 0.86
C PHE A 118 8.38 4.39 0.86
N HIS A 119 9.14 4.07 1.89
CA HIS A 119 9.78 2.77 2.05
C HIS A 119 9.69 2.31 3.49
N VAL A 120 9.50 1.01 3.67
CA VAL A 120 9.67 0.29 4.93
C VAL A 120 10.39 -1.03 4.63
N GLY A 121 11.29 -1.43 5.52
CA GLY A 121 11.99 -2.71 5.44
C GLY A 121 11.17 -3.86 5.99
N GLU A 122 11.86 -4.84 6.54
CA GLU A 122 11.23 -6.04 7.10
C GLU A 122 10.49 -5.73 8.38
N ILE A 123 9.20 -6.07 8.44
CA ILE A 123 8.34 -5.86 9.62
C ILE A 123 7.56 -7.12 9.98
N PRO A 124 7.19 -7.27 11.26
CA PRO A 124 6.30 -8.33 11.70
C PRO A 124 4.86 -8.11 11.25
N GLY A 125 4.07 -9.15 11.34
CA GLY A 125 2.64 -9.11 11.10
C GLY A 125 1.89 -10.13 11.93
N GLU A 126 0.58 -10.02 11.88
CA GLU A 126 -0.37 -10.89 12.53
C GLU A 126 -1.28 -11.52 11.48
N LEU A 127 -1.45 -12.83 11.55
CA LEU A 127 -2.45 -13.58 10.80
C LEU A 127 -3.62 -13.93 11.71
N TYR A 128 -4.81 -13.61 11.27
CA TYR A 128 -6.03 -13.90 12.00
C TYR A 128 -6.66 -15.19 11.46
N ILE A 129 -6.45 -16.29 12.18
CA ILE A 129 -6.92 -17.62 11.78
C ILE A 129 -8.36 -17.79 12.26
N ALA A 130 -9.23 -18.23 11.36
CA ALA A 130 -10.59 -18.60 11.71
C ALA A 130 -10.62 -19.90 12.53
N GLY A 131 -11.57 -20.03 13.40
CA GLY A 131 -11.82 -21.30 14.10
C GLY A 131 -12.24 -22.39 13.11
N SER A 132 -11.94 -23.62 13.46
CA SER A 132 -12.29 -24.79 12.65
C SER A 132 -12.95 -25.87 13.49
N TYR A 133 -13.69 -26.74 12.81
CA TYR A 133 -14.29 -27.92 13.41
C TYR A 133 -13.58 -29.13 12.80
N GLN A 134 -13.12 -30.07 13.66
CA GLN A 134 -12.55 -31.33 13.23
C GLN A 134 -13.42 -32.46 13.77
N TYR A 135 -13.68 -33.44 12.92
CA TYR A 135 -14.35 -34.68 13.33
C TYR A 135 -13.26 -35.67 13.71
N VAL A 136 -13.20 -36.02 14.98
CA VAL A 136 -12.23 -36.97 15.53
C VAL A 136 -12.97 -38.23 15.88
N GLU A 137 -12.61 -39.37 15.21
CA GLU A 137 -13.12 -40.67 15.57
C GLU A 137 -12.27 -41.25 16.71
N GLN A 138 -12.93 -41.55 17.82
CA GLN A 138 -12.29 -42.20 18.97
C GLN A 138 -12.15 -43.70 18.77
N GLU A 139 -11.31 -44.35 19.55
CA GLU A 139 -11.05 -45.80 19.48
C GLU A 139 -12.30 -46.67 19.66
N ASP A 140 -13.33 -46.16 20.29
CA ASP A 140 -14.64 -46.79 20.49
C ASP A 140 -15.62 -46.60 19.32
N GLY A 141 -15.18 -45.92 18.22
CA GLY A 141 -16.02 -45.58 17.07
C GLY A 141 -16.91 -44.36 17.27
N THR A 142 -16.78 -43.64 18.39
CA THR A 142 -17.52 -42.38 18.62
C THR A 142 -16.86 -41.25 17.84
N ILE A 143 -17.68 -40.47 17.10
CA ILE A 143 -17.21 -39.26 16.43
C ILE A 143 -17.47 -38.07 17.34
N ILE A 144 -16.44 -37.39 17.74
CA ILE A 144 -16.53 -36.11 18.46
C ILE A 144 -16.18 -34.94 17.53
N ILE A 145 -16.80 -33.80 17.78
CA ILE A 145 -16.48 -32.56 17.09
C ILE A 145 -15.55 -31.76 18.00
N GLU A 146 -14.31 -31.60 17.58
CA GLU A 146 -13.39 -30.69 18.23
C GLU A 146 -13.46 -29.33 17.57
N GLU A 147 -13.73 -28.31 18.36
CA GLU A 147 -13.76 -26.91 17.93
C GLU A 147 -12.43 -26.24 18.30
N THR A 148 -11.75 -25.72 17.31
CA THR A 148 -10.61 -24.83 17.51
C THR A 148 -11.14 -23.39 17.45
N ALA A 149 -11.03 -22.66 18.55
CA ALA A 149 -11.41 -21.24 18.59
C ALA A 149 -10.51 -20.42 17.62
N PRO A 150 -11.02 -19.31 17.08
CA PRO A 150 -10.20 -18.37 16.32
C PRO A 150 -8.98 -17.90 17.13
N TYR A 151 -7.84 -17.75 16.49
CA TYR A 151 -6.61 -17.28 17.13
C TYR A 151 -5.80 -16.38 16.20
N THR A 152 -4.85 -15.65 16.79
CA THR A 152 -3.89 -14.83 16.06
C THR A 152 -2.54 -15.51 16.04
N GLU A 153 -1.94 -15.63 14.86
CA GLU A 153 -0.59 -16.13 14.67
C GLU A 153 0.34 -14.94 14.41
N TYR A 154 1.38 -14.82 15.21
CA TYR A 154 2.41 -13.80 15.04
C TYR A 154 3.48 -14.28 14.06
N VAL A 155 3.73 -13.49 13.00
CA VAL A 155 4.73 -13.77 11.98
C VAL A 155 5.83 -12.72 12.06
N SER A 156 7.02 -13.11 12.49
CA SER A 156 8.13 -12.18 12.75
C SER A 156 8.59 -11.40 11.52
N ASN A 157 8.43 -11.96 10.33
CA ASN A 157 8.90 -11.40 9.05
C ASN A 157 7.78 -11.49 8.00
N SER A 158 6.61 -10.99 8.33
CA SER A 158 5.43 -11.05 7.48
C SER A 158 5.62 -10.27 6.18
N LEU A 159 6.15 -9.06 6.30
CA LEU A 159 6.48 -8.21 5.17
C LEU A 159 8.00 -8.05 5.05
N LYS A 160 8.57 -8.38 3.91
CA LYS A 160 10.01 -8.21 3.65
C LYS A 160 10.38 -6.76 3.39
N HIS A 161 9.59 -6.07 2.62
CA HIS A 161 9.65 -4.64 2.38
C HIS A 161 8.42 -4.17 1.62
N ALA A 162 8.07 -2.90 1.80
CA ALA A 162 7.14 -2.20 0.92
C ALA A 162 7.78 -0.90 0.42
N THR A 163 7.60 -0.61 -0.85
CA THR A 163 8.06 0.63 -1.45
C THR A 163 6.98 1.16 -2.38
N TRP A 164 6.60 2.40 -2.17
CA TRP A 164 5.74 3.12 -3.08
C TRP A 164 6.49 4.31 -3.64
N GLN A 165 6.49 4.46 -4.96
CA GLN A 165 7.12 5.57 -5.66
C GLN A 165 6.18 6.13 -6.72
N SER A 166 6.21 7.44 -6.87
CA SER A 166 5.52 8.13 -7.96
C SER A 166 6.39 9.25 -8.52
N PHE A 167 6.14 9.55 -9.79
CA PHE A 167 6.63 10.71 -10.49
C PHE A 167 5.48 11.35 -11.25
N GLY A 168 5.34 12.67 -11.14
CA GLY A 168 4.33 13.45 -11.81
C GLY A 168 4.92 14.58 -12.64
N LEU A 169 4.32 14.83 -13.82
CA LEU A 169 4.52 16.04 -14.61
C LEU A 169 3.16 16.64 -14.93
N HIS A 170 2.95 17.90 -14.53
CA HIS A 170 1.65 18.56 -14.62
C HIS A 170 1.78 19.87 -15.38
N LEU A 171 0.86 20.09 -16.31
CA LEU A 171 0.67 21.36 -16.97
C LEU A 171 -0.69 21.93 -16.54
N GLY A 172 -0.71 23.13 -16.02
CA GLY A 172 -1.90 23.80 -15.53
C GLY A 172 -2.11 25.17 -16.20
N VAL A 173 -3.36 25.56 -16.32
CA VAL A 173 -3.77 26.90 -16.72
C VAL A 173 -4.70 27.45 -15.64
N LYS A 174 -4.35 28.58 -15.07
CA LYS A 174 -5.18 29.29 -14.10
C LYS A 174 -5.75 30.56 -14.75
N TYR A 175 -7.07 30.70 -14.71
CA TYR A 175 -7.77 31.90 -15.18
C TYR A 175 -8.49 32.55 -14.01
N SER A 176 -8.32 33.84 -13.85
CA SER A 176 -8.98 34.66 -12.82
C SER A 176 -10.01 35.60 -13.48
N PHE A 177 -11.23 35.54 -13.01
CA PHE A 177 -12.34 36.38 -13.47
C PHE A 177 -12.32 37.76 -12.85
#